data_3198138c1128b21ae0877dec52c1499b
#
_entry.id   3198138c1128b21ae0877dec52c1499b
#
_cell.length_a   1.000
_cell.length_b   1.000
_cell.length_c   1.000
_cell.angle_alpha   90.00
_cell.angle_beta   90.00
_cell.angle_gamma   90.00
#
_symmetry.space_group_name_H-M   'P 1'
#
loop_
_entity.id
_entity.type
_entity.pdbx_description
1 polymer ?
#
loop_
_entity_poly.entity_id
_entity_poly.type
_entity_poly.pdbx_seq_one_letter_code
_entity_poly.pdbx_strand_id
1 'polypeptide(L)'
;MLRTVIVVSLLLLASCQSEQGAPTPQFYASENPHSLSEWGMLRVTRETLLTGFDVEPYDLNTPLFSDHAGKFRTIWMPEGASARYSEDGVFDFPVGTVITKTFYYPIGEHGQLERGDLPADIWAAPGTLDMTRVHLVETRILVRRETGWVALPYVWNDEQTDAVLMRTGDMQHFTLIDDGHAVEVNYLIPNANQCQGCHATNNTTREIQPIGPAARHLNRDFDYADGPANQIEHLVAAGYLTGAPASGDAPRAPDWTDTSVPVEARARVWLDINCAHCHNPAGPADTSGLYLDPGTPMGPNFGLCKVPIAAGPGSGGHRFDIVPGNPDESILIFRMESLRPDIMMPELGRSVVHDESVALLREWISGLEGDCS
;
A
#
# COMPACT_ATOMS: atom_id res chain seq x y z
N MET A 1 43.45 -18.88 67.90
CA MET A 1 42.59 -17.85 67.26
C MET A 1 42.50 -18.17 65.78
N LEU A 2 41.42 -18.87 65.36
CA LEU A 2 41.21 -19.33 63.99
C LEU A 2 40.29 -18.29 63.28
N ARG A 3 40.77 -17.59 62.26
CA ARG A 3 39.96 -16.64 61.47
C ARG A 3 39.33 -17.39 60.31
N THR A 4 38.02 -17.55 60.38
CA THR A 4 37.21 -18.09 59.29
C THR A 4 37.00 -17.01 58.23
N VAL A 5 37.47 -17.25 57.01
CA VAL A 5 37.23 -16.41 55.84
C VAL A 5 35.96 -16.93 55.16
N ILE A 6 34.90 -16.14 55.20
CA ILE A 6 33.67 -16.42 54.44
C ILE A 6 33.85 -15.86 53.03
N VAL A 7 33.94 -16.75 52.06
CA VAL A 7 33.91 -16.41 50.63
C VAL A 7 32.44 -16.32 50.19
N VAL A 8 31.93 -15.12 49.98
CA VAL A 8 30.61 -14.88 49.38
C VAL A 8 30.75 -15.00 47.86
N SER A 9 30.31 -16.12 47.28
CA SER A 9 30.18 -16.27 45.81
C SER A 9 28.95 -15.50 45.33
N LEU A 10 29.15 -14.35 44.71
CA LEU A 10 28.12 -13.68 43.89
C LEU A 10 27.85 -14.53 42.67
N LEU A 11 26.72 -15.23 42.65
CA LEU A 11 26.13 -15.81 41.44
C LEU A 11 25.55 -14.66 40.61
N LEU A 12 26.28 -14.23 39.60
CA LEU A 12 25.73 -13.43 38.50
C LEU A 12 24.72 -14.30 37.73
N LEU A 13 23.44 -14.12 37.99
CA LEU A 13 22.39 -14.57 37.11
C LEU A 13 22.46 -13.72 35.81
N ALA A 14 23.22 -14.20 34.84
CA ALA A 14 23.09 -13.74 33.47
C ALA A 14 21.69 -14.14 32.99
N SER A 15 20.75 -13.20 33.01
CA SER A 15 19.49 -13.31 32.31
C SER A 15 19.82 -13.48 30.82
N CYS A 16 19.85 -14.72 30.35
CA CYS A 16 19.72 -15.00 28.92
C CYS A 16 18.34 -14.50 28.50
N GLN A 17 18.25 -13.25 28.01
CA GLN A 17 17.19 -12.88 27.10
C GLN A 17 17.44 -13.74 25.85
N SER A 18 16.65 -14.78 25.69
CA SER A 18 16.56 -15.52 24.43
C SER A 18 16.21 -14.50 23.36
N GLU A 19 17.10 -14.28 22.39
CA GLU A 19 16.72 -13.74 21.08
C GLU A 19 15.65 -14.67 20.55
N GLN A 20 14.39 -14.31 20.77
CA GLN A 20 13.28 -15.08 20.24
C GLN A 20 13.35 -14.94 18.72
N GLY A 21 13.50 -16.06 18.01
CA GLY A 21 13.50 -16.11 16.55
C GLY A 21 12.27 -15.45 15.92
N ALA A 22 12.18 -15.43 14.59
CA ALA A 22 11.01 -14.91 13.88
C ALA A 22 9.72 -15.54 14.43
N PRO A 23 8.62 -14.79 14.64
CA PRO A 23 7.36 -15.34 15.10
C PRO A 23 6.79 -16.30 14.06
N THR A 24 6.05 -17.31 14.52
CA THR A 24 5.37 -18.24 13.61
C THR A 24 3.99 -17.69 13.26
N PRO A 25 3.70 -17.46 11.96
CA PRO A 25 2.38 -16.99 11.54
C PRO A 25 1.27 -17.96 11.92
N GLN A 26 0.11 -17.38 12.26
CA GLN A 26 -1.08 -18.15 12.61
C GLN A 26 -2.27 -17.72 11.77
N PHE A 27 -2.94 -18.69 11.14
CA PHE A 27 -4.19 -18.47 10.41
C PHE A 27 -5.40 -18.55 11.34
N TYR A 28 -6.27 -17.54 11.29
CA TYR A 28 -7.53 -17.48 12.03
C TYR A 28 -8.71 -17.61 11.06
N ALA A 29 -9.32 -18.79 11.02
CA ALA A 29 -10.38 -19.12 10.06
C ALA A 29 -11.66 -18.28 10.26
N SER A 30 -11.97 -17.86 11.48
CA SER A 30 -13.20 -17.10 11.81
C SER A 30 -12.98 -15.98 12.81
N GLU A 31 -11.94 -16.06 13.65
CA GLU A 31 -11.67 -15.09 14.69
C GLU A 31 -10.88 -13.89 14.16
N ASN A 32 -11.07 -12.75 14.80
CA ASN A 32 -10.28 -11.54 14.55
C ASN A 32 -9.50 -11.24 15.82
N PRO A 33 -8.22 -11.63 15.92
CA PRO A 33 -7.38 -11.34 17.08
C PRO A 33 -7.43 -9.87 17.45
N HIS A 34 -7.34 -9.58 18.76
CA HIS A 34 -7.35 -8.22 19.26
C HIS A 34 -6.04 -7.50 18.92
N SER A 35 -4.93 -8.19 19.08
CA SER A 35 -3.59 -7.67 18.87
C SER A 35 -3.00 -8.14 17.54
N LEU A 36 -2.26 -7.28 16.85
CA LEU A 36 -1.55 -7.60 15.61
C LEU A 36 -0.51 -8.71 15.81
N SER A 37 0.18 -8.68 16.97
CA SER A 37 1.20 -9.67 17.32
C SER A 37 0.68 -11.11 17.35
N GLU A 38 -0.61 -11.33 17.63
CA GLU A 38 -1.23 -12.66 17.63
C GLU A 38 -1.19 -13.34 16.25
N TRP A 39 -1.18 -12.56 15.17
CA TRP A 39 -1.06 -13.12 13.81
C TRP A 39 0.32 -13.72 13.53
N GLY A 40 1.35 -13.36 14.27
CA GLY A 40 2.72 -13.80 14.02
C GLY A 40 3.32 -13.35 12.68
N MET A 41 2.64 -12.44 11.98
CA MET A 41 3.10 -11.90 10.70
C MET A 41 4.28 -10.94 10.86
N LEU A 42 4.24 -10.16 11.93
CA LEU A 42 5.19 -9.11 12.26
C LEU A 42 5.52 -9.17 13.75
N ARG A 43 6.73 -8.80 14.10
CA ARG A 43 7.17 -8.65 15.50
C ARG A 43 8.04 -7.41 15.66
N VAL A 44 7.66 -6.59 16.63
CA VAL A 44 8.48 -5.47 17.06
C VAL A 44 9.50 -5.94 18.09
N THR A 45 10.73 -5.52 17.92
CA THR A 45 11.77 -5.48 18.97
C THR A 45 11.99 -4.02 19.35
N ARG A 46 12.98 -3.74 20.21
CA ARG A 46 13.32 -2.34 20.53
C ARG A 46 13.81 -1.54 19.32
N GLU A 47 14.43 -2.20 18.35
CA GLU A 47 15.15 -1.55 17.26
C GLU A 47 14.62 -1.95 15.88
N THR A 48 13.83 -3.03 15.80
CA THR A 48 13.41 -3.55 14.49
C THR A 48 11.96 -4.01 14.45
N LEU A 49 11.32 -3.86 13.27
CA LEU A 49 10.11 -4.58 12.89
C LEU A 49 10.54 -5.72 11.96
N LEU A 50 10.40 -6.95 12.46
CA LEU A 50 10.77 -8.19 11.76
C LEU A 50 9.54 -8.84 11.14
N THR A 51 9.72 -9.52 10.01
CA THR A 51 8.72 -10.46 9.47
C THR A 51 8.69 -11.76 10.28
N GLY A 52 7.54 -12.45 10.26
CA GLY A 52 7.40 -13.79 10.78
C GLY A 52 8.13 -14.83 9.91
N PHE A 53 8.14 -16.08 10.38
CA PHE A 53 8.74 -17.19 9.62
C PHE A 53 7.98 -17.40 8.30
N ASP A 54 8.70 -17.53 7.18
CA ASP A 54 8.14 -17.64 5.84
C ASP A 54 7.17 -16.49 5.47
N VAL A 55 7.31 -15.32 6.06
CA VAL A 55 6.57 -14.12 5.66
C VAL A 55 7.42 -13.30 4.69
N GLU A 56 6.98 -13.25 3.44
CA GLU A 56 7.72 -12.63 2.35
C GLU A 56 7.40 -11.13 2.22
N PRO A 57 8.39 -10.24 2.38
CA PRO A 57 8.22 -8.83 2.09
C PRO A 57 8.18 -8.59 0.59
N TYR A 58 7.45 -7.55 0.17
CA TYR A 58 7.43 -7.11 -1.24
C TYR A 58 7.17 -5.62 -1.37
N ASP A 59 7.50 -5.08 -2.54
CA ASP A 59 7.20 -3.69 -2.88
C ASP A 59 6.67 -3.57 -4.31
N LEU A 60 6.20 -2.39 -4.68
CA LEU A 60 5.56 -2.12 -5.97
C LEU A 60 6.39 -1.14 -6.81
N ASN A 61 6.35 -1.29 -8.14
CA ASN A 61 6.97 -0.35 -9.08
C ASN A 61 6.42 1.07 -8.89
N THR A 62 5.10 1.18 -8.75
CA THR A 62 4.39 2.42 -8.46
C THR A 62 3.48 2.19 -7.27
N PRO A 63 3.71 2.82 -6.10
CA PRO A 63 2.87 2.64 -4.93
C PRO A 63 1.59 3.49 -5.01
N LEU A 64 0.51 3.01 -4.39
CA LEU A 64 -0.71 3.78 -4.16
C LEU A 64 -0.42 4.91 -3.17
N PHE A 65 -0.85 6.13 -3.48
CA PHE A 65 -0.73 7.29 -2.60
C PHE A 65 -1.66 7.18 -1.37
N SER A 66 -1.18 7.57 -0.21
CA SER A 66 -1.94 7.66 1.05
C SER A 66 -1.24 8.67 1.97
N ASP A 67 -1.57 9.95 1.83
CA ASP A 67 -1.07 11.03 2.69
C ASP A 67 0.45 10.99 2.95
N HIS A 68 1.24 10.71 1.91
CA HIS A 68 2.70 10.57 1.97
C HIS A 68 3.23 9.47 2.90
N ALA A 69 2.37 8.58 3.44
CA ALA A 69 2.86 7.48 4.25
C ALA A 69 3.63 6.46 3.41
N GLY A 70 4.76 5.99 3.91
CA GLY A 70 5.47 4.83 3.42
C GLY A 70 4.69 3.55 3.70
N LYS A 71 5.00 2.47 2.97
CA LYS A 71 4.28 1.19 3.11
C LYS A 71 5.26 0.03 3.15
N PHE A 72 5.21 -0.72 4.22
CA PHE A 72 5.86 -2.01 4.33
C PHE A 72 4.80 -3.11 4.11
N ARG A 73 5.04 -3.98 3.12
CA ARG A 73 4.07 -4.98 2.68
C ARG A 73 4.64 -6.37 2.85
N THR A 74 3.80 -7.30 3.31
CA THR A 74 4.17 -8.69 3.42
C THR A 74 3.05 -9.61 2.96
N ILE A 75 3.42 -10.84 2.57
CA ILE A 75 2.51 -11.91 2.22
C ILE A 75 2.94 -13.20 2.91
N TRP A 76 1.97 -13.96 3.37
CA TRP A 76 2.18 -15.28 3.91
C TRP A 76 1.07 -16.23 3.45
N MET A 77 1.45 -17.49 3.20
CA MET A 77 0.53 -18.58 2.92
C MET A 77 0.88 -19.78 3.78
N PRO A 78 -0.11 -20.63 4.14
CA PRO A 78 0.16 -21.87 4.87
C PRO A 78 1.13 -22.78 4.10
N GLU A 79 1.86 -23.61 4.83
CA GLU A 79 2.80 -24.57 4.27
C GLU A 79 2.16 -25.41 3.15
N GLY A 80 2.83 -25.48 2.00
CA GLY A 80 2.38 -26.20 0.81
C GLY A 80 1.28 -25.50 0.01
N ALA A 81 0.80 -24.32 0.43
CA ALA A 81 -0.13 -23.51 -0.33
C ALA A 81 0.63 -22.53 -1.24
N SER A 82 0.09 -22.27 -2.42
CA SER A 82 0.65 -21.31 -3.38
C SER A 82 -0.46 -20.57 -4.12
N ALA A 83 -0.21 -19.31 -4.45
CA ALA A 83 -1.04 -18.53 -5.34
C ALA A 83 -0.82 -18.99 -6.80
N ARG A 84 -1.86 -18.83 -7.61
CA ARG A 84 -1.76 -19.01 -9.05
C ARG A 84 -1.53 -17.67 -9.74
N TYR A 85 -0.56 -17.64 -10.62
CA TYR A 85 -0.24 -16.47 -11.43
C TYR A 85 -1.46 -16.01 -12.26
N SER A 86 -1.60 -14.69 -12.38
CA SER A 86 -2.51 -14.00 -13.29
C SER A 86 -1.74 -12.90 -14.00
N GLU A 87 -1.85 -12.83 -15.32
CA GLU A 87 -1.16 -11.83 -16.13
C GLU A 87 -1.76 -10.43 -15.95
N ASP A 88 -3.08 -10.34 -16.00
CA ASP A 88 -3.80 -9.07 -16.07
C ASP A 88 -4.29 -8.56 -14.70
N GLY A 89 -4.40 -9.43 -13.73
CA GLY A 89 -5.04 -9.13 -12.45
C GLY A 89 -4.22 -9.50 -11.23
N VAL A 90 -4.91 -9.49 -10.10
CA VAL A 90 -4.39 -9.99 -8.83
C VAL A 90 -4.22 -11.51 -8.92
N PHE A 91 -3.19 -12.06 -8.28
CA PHE A 91 -2.99 -13.50 -8.21
C PHE A 91 -4.16 -14.20 -7.50
N ASP A 92 -4.44 -15.44 -7.91
CA ASP A 92 -5.48 -16.26 -7.26
C ASP A 92 -4.91 -16.91 -6.00
N PHE A 93 -5.20 -16.31 -4.86
CA PHE A 93 -4.67 -16.72 -3.57
C PHE A 93 -5.51 -17.81 -2.91
N PRO A 94 -4.90 -18.84 -2.31
CA PRO A 94 -5.59 -19.89 -1.59
C PRO A 94 -6.18 -19.40 -0.26
N VAL A 95 -7.15 -20.15 0.28
CA VAL A 95 -7.60 -19.97 1.66
C VAL A 95 -6.42 -20.14 2.62
N GLY A 96 -6.36 -19.28 3.62
CA GLY A 96 -5.26 -19.19 4.57
C GLY A 96 -4.25 -18.08 4.26
N THR A 97 -4.29 -17.48 3.06
CA THR A 97 -3.41 -16.36 2.72
C THR A 97 -3.66 -15.16 3.64
N VAL A 98 -2.58 -14.57 4.12
CA VAL A 98 -2.58 -13.30 4.87
C VAL A 98 -1.66 -12.31 4.18
N ILE A 99 -2.20 -11.15 3.81
CA ILE A 99 -1.45 -10.03 3.25
C ILE A 99 -1.47 -8.90 4.28
N THR A 100 -0.30 -8.34 4.61
CA THR A 100 -0.22 -7.16 5.48
C THR A 100 0.27 -5.94 4.71
N LYS A 101 -0.18 -4.76 5.14
CA LYS A 101 0.32 -3.48 4.68
C LYS A 101 0.42 -2.54 5.88
N THR A 102 1.65 -2.28 6.32
CA THR A 102 1.97 -1.38 7.42
C THR A 102 2.31 -0.01 6.85
N PHE A 103 1.63 1.02 7.35
CA PHE A 103 1.87 2.41 6.99
C PHE A 103 2.74 3.07 8.04
N TYR A 104 3.70 3.87 7.59
CA TYR A 104 4.65 4.53 8.47
C TYR A 104 5.07 5.90 7.92
N TYR A 105 5.62 6.72 8.80
CA TYR A 105 6.36 7.93 8.45
C TYR A 105 7.81 7.80 8.94
N PRO A 106 8.82 8.15 8.12
CA PRO A 106 10.19 8.27 8.58
C PRO A 106 10.32 9.31 9.68
N ILE A 107 11.28 9.07 10.60
CA ILE A 107 11.67 10.01 11.64
C ILE A 107 12.98 10.65 11.20
N GLY A 108 12.96 11.96 10.97
CA GLY A 108 14.12 12.74 10.57
C GLY A 108 15.12 12.97 11.71
N GLU A 109 16.24 13.62 11.39
CA GLU A 109 17.37 13.80 12.31
C GLU A 109 17.02 14.51 13.63
N HIS A 110 15.96 15.33 13.64
CA HIS A 110 15.52 16.08 14.83
C HIS A 110 14.24 15.51 15.46
N GLY A 111 13.86 14.27 15.08
CA GLY A 111 12.68 13.60 15.61
C GLY A 111 11.34 14.04 14.97
N GLN A 112 11.38 14.89 13.94
CA GLN A 112 10.20 15.24 13.14
C GLN A 112 9.80 14.09 12.23
N LEU A 113 8.50 14.00 11.90
CA LEU A 113 8.04 13.07 10.87
C LEU A 113 8.27 13.65 9.48
N GLU A 114 8.65 12.79 8.55
CA GLU A 114 8.95 13.12 7.16
C GLU A 114 8.08 12.29 6.21
N ARG A 115 8.06 12.66 4.94
CA ARG A 115 7.35 11.91 3.90
C ARG A 115 7.95 10.51 3.73
N GLY A 116 7.11 9.50 3.80
CA GLY A 116 7.50 8.09 3.60
C GLY A 116 7.35 7.58 2.17
N ASP A 117 6.83 8.39 1.26
CA ASP A 117 6.73 8.08 -0.17
C ASP A 117 7.98 8.51 -0.95
N LEU A 118 8.95 9.13 -0.28
CA LEU A 118 10.28 9.41 -0.82
C LEU A 118 11.28 8.33 -0.37
N PRO A 119 12.39 8.13 -1.12
CA PRO A 119 13.46 7.26 -0.68
C PRO A 119 14.01 7.68 0.68
N ALA A 120 14.02 6.76 1.64
CA ALA A 120 14.55 6.99 2.97
C ALA A 120 15.33 5.78 3.46
N ASP A 121 16.38 6.03 4.25
CA ASP A 121 17.16 4.97 4.89
C ASP A 121 16.44 4.53 6.17
N ILE A 122 15.53 3.59 6.01
CA ILE A 122 14.64 3.07 7.05
C ILE A 122 14.84 1.59 7.33
N TRP A 123 15.80 0.96 6.66
CA TRP A 123 16.04 -0.47 6.74
C TRP A 123 17.17 -0.78 7.72
N ALA A 124 16.89 -1.63 8.71
CA ALA A 124 17.93 -2.21 9.57
C ALA A 124 18.66 -3.36 8.87
N ALA A 125 17.92 -4.10 8.03
CA ALA A 125 18.37 -5.17 7.15
C ALA A 125 17.33 -5.37 6.03
N PRO A 126 17.64 -6.12 4.95
CA PRO A 126 16.66 -6.48 3.95
C PRO A 126 15.38 -7.05 4.57
N GLY A 127 14.21 -6.48 4.21
CA GLY A 127 12.90 -6.89 4.76
C GLY A 127 12.67 -6.57 6.24
N THR A 128 13.49 -5.73 6.87
CA THR A 128 13.42 -5.40 8.29
C THR A 128 13.48 -3.88 8.49
N LEU A 129 12.43 -3.27 9.04
CA LEU A 129 12.43 -1.83 9.32
C LEU A 129 13.22 -1.51 10.60
N ASP A 130 13.93 -0.38 10.58
CA ASP A 130 14.56 0.21 11.76
C ASP A 130 13.52 1.05 12.54
N MET A 131 13.09 0.55 13.69
CA MET A 131 12.09 1.19 14.54
C MET A 131 12.56 2.49 15.18
N THR A 132 13.86 2.78 15.16
CA THR A 132 14.39 4.08 15.61
C THR A 132 14.22 5.17 14.56
N ARG A 133 13.85 4.80 13.33
CA ARG A 133 13.77 5.67 12.16
C ARG A 133 12.38 5.75 11.54
N VAL A 134 11.40 5.03 12.07
CA VAL A 134 10.02 5.06 11.58
C VAL A 134 9.01 5.19 12.72
N HIS A 135 7.92 5.89 12.43
CA HIS A 135 6.71 5.92 13.24
C HIS A 135 5.62 5.14 12.53
N LEU A 136 5.18 4.03 13.11
CA LEU A 136 4.14 3.18 12.56
C LEU A 136 2.76 3.75 12.88
N VAL A 137 1.88 3.81 11.88
CA VAL A 137 0.53 4.37 12.00
C VAL A 137 -0.50 3.26 12.14
N GLU A 138 -0.61 2.42 11.12
CA GLU A 138 -1.54 1.30 11.06
C GLU A 138 -0.95 0.12 10.30
N THR A 139 -1.47 -1.07 10.57
CA THR A 139 -1.28 -2.26 9.72
C THR A 139 -2.63 -2.78 9.29
N ARG A 140 -2.87 -2.82 7.98
CA ARG A 140 -4.06 -3.45 7.41
C ARG A 140 -3.75 -4.89 7.06
N ILE A 141 -4.62 -5.81 7.51
CA ILE A 141 -4.59 -7.23 7.15
C ILE A 141 -5.71 -7.52 6.17
N LEU A 142 -5.38 -8.21 5.08
CA LEU A 142 -6.34 -8.94 4.27
C LEU A 142 -6.11 -10.43 4.51
N VAL A 143 -7.12 -11.15 5.00
CA VAL A 143 -7.06 -12.61 5.22
C VAL A 143 -8.06 -13.32 4.35
N ARG A 144 -7.61 -14.35 3.59
CA ARG A 144 -8.47 -15.21 2.75
C ARG A 144 -9.05 -16.33 3.58
N ARG A 145 -10.34 -16.28 3.82
CA ARG A 145 -11.11 -17.33 4.52
C ARG A 145 -11.97 -18.11 3.55
N GLU A 146 -12.56 -19.22 4.00
CA GLU A 146 -13.54 -19.96 3.21
C GLU A 146 -14.73 -19.10 2.77
N THR A 147 -15.12 -18.13 3.59
CA THR A 147 -16.22 -17.19 3.33
C THR A 147 -15.84 -15.99 2.45
N GLY A 148 -14.59 -15.90 2.00
CA GLY A 148 -14.08 -14.77 1.23
C GLY A 148 -12.95 -14.03 1.95
N TRP A 149 -12.56 -12.88 1.41
CA TRP A 149 -11.57 -12.01 2.03
C TRP A 149 -12.16 -11.16 3.15
N VAL A 150 -11.38 -10.96 4.19
CA VAL A 150 -11.74 -10.07 5.31
C VAL A 150 -10.64 -9.03 5.49
N ALA A 151 -11.03 -7.76 5.61
CA ALA A 151 -10.13 -6.64 5.84
C ALA A 151 -10.19 -6.19 7.30
N LEU A 152 -9.04 -6.07 7.95
CA LEU A 152 -8.89 -5.79 9.37
C LEU A 152 -7.85 -4.67 9.57
N PRO A 153 -8.25 -3.48 10.03
CA PRO A 153 -7.33 -2.41 10.38
C PRO A 153 -6.85 -2.55 11.83
N TYR A 154 -5.53 -2.48 12.02
CA TYR A 154 -4.86 -2.46 13.32
C TYR A 154 -4.13 -1.13 13.48
N VAL A 155 -4.38 -0.43 14.60
CA VAL A 155 -3.78 0.86 14.91
C VAL A 155 -2.63 0.65 15.91
N TRP A 156 -1.45 1.18 15.58
CA TRP A 156 -0.28 1.08 16.45
C TRP A 156 -0.43 1.93 17.70
N ASN A 157 -0.01 1.39 18.84
CA ASN A 157 0.01 2.12 20.10
C ASN A 157 1.13 3.17 20.13
N ASP A 158 1.02 4.14 21.04
CA ASP A 158 2.00 5.23 21.19
C ASP A 158 3.40 4.72 21.52
N GLU A 159 3.49 3.60 22.24
CA GLU A 159 4.74 2.95 22.60
C GLU A 159 5.38 2.20 21.43
N GLN A 160 4.71 2.11 20.28
CA GLN A 160 5.16 1.43 19.05
C GLN A 160 5.55 -0.05 19.31
N THR A 161 4.84 -0.74 20.20
CA THR A 161 5.15 -2.11 20.62
C THR A 161 4.20 -3.16 20.04
N ASP A 162 2.95 -2.77 19.77
CA ASP A 162 1.93 -3.61 19.13
C ASP A 162 0.83 -2.72 18.53
N ALA A 163 -0.06 -3.32 17.75
CA ALA A 163 -1.23 -2.64 17.21
C ALA A 163 -2.51 -3.38 17.59
N VAL A 164 -3.58 -2.63 17.79
CA VAL A 164 -4.88 -3.18 18.20
C VAL A 164 -5.92 -3.06 17.07
N LEU A 165 -6.80 -4.06 16.98
CA LEU A 165 -7.88 -4.10 15.99
C LEU A 165 -8.87 -2.95 16.23
N MET A 166 -8.98 -2.04 15.23
CA MET A 166 -9.84 -0.87 15.30
C MET A 166 -10.91 -0.90 14.19
N ARG A 167 -11.93 -1.75 14.37
CA ARG A 167 -12.99 -1.94 13.35
C ARG A 167 -13.81 -0.68 13.05
N THR A 168 -13.83 0.26 13.97
CA THR A 168 -14.54 1.55 13.81
C THR A 168 -13.75 2.56 12.98
N GLY A 169 -12.48 2.24 12.68
CA GLY A 169 -11.54 3.21 12.14
C GLY A 169 -11.07 4.22 13.18
N ASP A 170 -10.17 5.08 12.77
CA ASP A 170 -9.59 6.13 13.62
C ASP A 170 -9.19 7.32 12.75
N MET A 171 -8.85 8.44 13.38
CA MET A 171 -8.26 9.60 12.72
C MET A 171 -7.09 10.11 13.55
N GLN A 172 -5.92 10.14 12.94
CA GLN A 172 -4.69 10.62 13.55
C GLN A 172 -4.23 11.92 12.88
N HIS A 173 -3.60 12.78 13.65
CA HIS A 173 -3.12 14.09 13.17
C HIS A 173 -1.60 14.07 13.21
N PHE A 174 -0.98 14.35 12.07
CA PHE A 174 0.47 14.43 11.93
C PHE A 174 0.87 15.76 11.31
N THR A 175 1.98 16.29 11.77
CA THR A 175 2.71 17.35 11.07
C THR A 175 3.94 16.72 10.45
N LEU A 176 3.97 16.65 9.13
CA LEU A 176 5.15 16.18 8.37
C LEU A 176 6.03 17.36 8.00
N ILE A 177 7.32 17.13 7.91
CA ILE A 177 8.24 18.10 7.29
C ILE A 177 8.54 17.63 5.87
N ASP A 178 8.25 18.48 4.90
CA ASP A 178 8.50 18.28 3.48
C ASP A 178 9.27 19.48 2.95
N ASP A 179 10.51 19.27 2.50
CA ASP A 179 11.42 20.31 2.03
C ASP A 179 11.48 21.54 2.98
N GLY A 180 11.52 21.27 4.29
CA GLY A 180 11.56 22.29 5.34
C GLY A 180 10.23 22.98 5.65
N HIS A 181 9.14 22.58 5.03
CA HIS A 181 7.79 23.10 5.27
C HIS A 181 6.93 22.12 6.06
N ALA A 182 6.10 22.63 6.95
CA ALA A 182 5.14 21.82 7.70
C ALA A 182 3.91 21.52 6.84
N VAL A 183 3.55 20.23 6.73
CA VAL A 183 2.35 19.73 6.07
C VAL A 183 1.47 19.06 7.11
N GLU A 184 0.28 19.59 7.33
CA GLU A 184 -0.70 19.01 8.25
C GLU A 184 -1.46 17.88 7.57
N VAL A 185 -1.42 16.68 8.16
CA VAL A 185 -2.07 15.48 7.68
C VAL A 185 -3.13 15.02 8.67
N ASN A 186 -4.37 14.90 8.21
CA ASN A 186 -5.47 14.30 8.94
C ASN A 186 -5.64 12.85 8.46
N TYR A 187 -4.76 11.97 8.90
CA TYR A 187 -4.69 10.58 8.42
C TYR A 187 -5.92 9.79 8.86
N LEU A 188 -6.73 9.39 7.88
CA LEU A 188 -7.92 8.56 8.11
C LEU A 188 -7.57 7.07 8.05
N ILE A 189 -7.68 6.39 9.19
CA ILE A 189 -7.67 4.93 9.26
C ILE A 189 -9.09 4.44 8.95
N PRO A 190 -9.32 3.74 7.84
CA PRO A 190 -10.67 3.38 7.42
C PRO A 190 -11.30 2.36 8.36
N ASN A 191 -12.60 2.50 8.61
CA ASN A 191 -13.36 1.46 9.28
C ASN A 191 -13.62 0.24 8.37
N ALA A 192 -14.11 -0.85 8.96
CA ALA A 192 -14.32 -2.09 8.23
C ALA A 192 -15.27 -1.95 7.00
N ASN A 193 -16.24 -1.02 7.04
CA ASN A 193 -17.14 -0.77 5.92
C ASN A 193 -16.47 0.07 4.83
N GLN A 194 -15.61 1.02 5.20
CA GLN A 194 -14.88 1.85 4.25
C GLN A 194 -13.83 1.04 3.46
N CYS A 195 -13.36 -0.10 4.00
CA CYS A 195 -12.50 -1.01 3.25
C CYS A 195 -13.17 -1.48 1.93
N GLN A 196 -14.49 -1.67 1.93
CA GLN A 196 -15.24 -2.03 0.73
C GLN A 196 -15.19 -0.94 -0.34
N GLY A 197 -15.06 0.32 0.01
CA GLY A 197 -14.99 1.44 -0.94
C GLY A 197 -13.89 1.28 -1.98
N CYS A 198 -12.74 0.66 -1.59
CA CYS A 198 -11.62 0.37 -2.49
C CYS A 198 -11.51 -1.12 -2.84
N HIS A 199 -11.86 -2.02 -1.90
CA HIS A 199 -11.62 -3.45 -2.02
C HIS A 199 -12.81 -4.24 -2.59
N ALA A 200 -14.01 -3.67 -2.70
CA ALA A 200 -15.10 -4.27 -3.47
C ALA A 200 -14.91 -3.96 -4.96
N THR A 201 -13.91 -4.58 -5.57
CA THR A 201 -13.50 -4.32 -6.97
C THR A 201 -14.53 -4.75 -8.01
N ASN A 202 -15.62 -5.37 -7.59
CA ASN A 202 -16.78 -5.71 -8.42
C ASN A 202 -18.07 -5.19 -7.78
N ASN A 203 -18.71 -4.22 -8.42
CA ASN A 203 -19.92 -3.55 -7.93
C ASN A 203 -21.15 -4.48 -7.80
N THR A 204 -21.16 -5.61 -8.52
CA THR A 204 -22.25 -6.59 -8.45
C THR A 204 -22.13 -7.50 -7.23
N THR A 205 -20.96 -8.10 -7.01
CA THR A 205 -20.74 -9.04 -5.90
C THR A 205 -20.49 -8.31 -4.59
N ARG A 206 -19.82 -7.14 -4.64
CA ARG A 206 -19.36 -6.35 -3.50
C ARG A 206 -18.51 -7.13 -2.50
N GLU A 207 -17.93 -8.22 -2.94
CA GLU A 207 -16.99 -9.00 -2.15
C GLU A 207 -15.67 -8.26 -2.03
N ILE A 208 -15.10 -8.27 -0.82
CA ILE A 208 -13.76 -7.75 -0.61
C ILE A 208 -12.76 -8.60 -1.39
N GLN A 209 -11.90 -7.95 -2.16
CA GLN A 209 -10.80 -8.55 -2.91
C GLN A 209 -9.52 -7.73 -2.67
N PRO A 210 -8.33 -8.34 -2.73
CA PRO A 210 -7.11 -7.56 -2.77
C PRO A 210 -7.06 -6.74 -4.07
N ILE A 211 -6.51 -5.52 -4.00
CA ILE A 211 -6.21 -4.69 -5.18
C ILE A 211 -4.91 -5.16 -5.83
N GLY A 212 -4.05 -5.80 -5.07
CA GLY A 212 -2.77 -6.40 -5.45
C GLY A 212 -2.34 -7.46 -4.44
N PRO A 213 -1.18 -8.11 -4.65
CA PRO A 213 -0.22 -7.86 -5.72
C PRO A 213 -0.67 -8.37 -7.09
N ALA A 214 -0.29 -7.61 -8.13
CA ALA A 214 -0.43 -7.97 -9.53
C ALA A 214 0.95 -8.01 -10.19
N ALA A 215 1.14 -8.92 -11.17
CA ALA A 215 2.42 -9.18 -11.79
C ALA A 215 3.12 -7.91 -12.28
N ARG A 216 2.39 -7.02 -12.98
CA ARG A 216 2.95 -5.78 -13.55
C ARG A 216 3.56 -4.85 -12.51
N HIS A 217 3.04 -4.83 -11.28
CA HIS A 217 3.56 -3.98 -10.21
C HIS A 217 4.63 -4.67 -9.35
N LEU A 218 4.66 -6.02 -9.34
CA LEU A 218 5.67 -6.82 -8.65
C LEU A 218 6.92 -7.08 -9.46
N ASN A 219 6.85 -6.98 -10.80
CA ASN A 219 7.98 -7.31 -11.66
C ASN A 219 9.12 -6.26 -11.53
N ARG A 220 9.86 -6.36 -10.44
CA ARG A 220 11.05 -5.58 -10.08
C ARG A 220 11.95 -6.37 -9.15
N ASP A 221 13.20 -5.94 -9.02
CA ASP A 221 14.11 -6.48 -8.02
C ASP A 221 13.78 -5.89 -6.63
N PHE A 222 13.96 -6.72 -5.62
CA PHE A 222 13.84 -6.39 -4.21
C PHE A 222 15.02 -6.98 -3.45
N ASP A 223 15.52 -6.29 -2.42
CA ASP A 223 16.60 -6.76 -1.57
C ASP A 223 16.05 -7.71 -0.50
N TYR A 224 16.20 -9.02 -0.74
CA TYR A 224 15.88 -10.06 0.22
C TYR A 224 17.07 -10.39 1.12
N ALA A 225 16.86 -11.15 2.19
CA ALA A 225 17.92 -11.51 3.14
C ALA A 225 19.06 -12.31 2.51
N ASP A 226 18.77 -13.07 1.45
CA ASP A 226 19.73 -13.87 0.67
C ASP A 226 20.29 -13.14 -0.57
N GLY A 227 19.93 -11.88 -0.75
CA GLY A 227 20.38 -11.00 -1.82
C GLY A 227 19.29 -10.50 -2.74
N PRO A 228 19.60 -9.55 -3.65
CA PRO A 228 18.66 -9.00 -4.59
C PRO A 228 18.11 -10.08 -5.54
N ALA A 229 16.78 -10.10 -5.72
CA ALA A 229 16.12 -10.99 -6.67
C ALA A 229 14.86 -10.33 -7.25
N ASN A 230 14.48 -10.72 -8.47
CA ASN A 230 13.18 -10.33 -9.01
C ASN A 230 12.06 -10.94 -8.18
N GLN A 231 11.09 -10.13 -7.74
CA GLN A 231 10.06 -10.57 -6.80
C GLN A 231 9.18 -11.71 -7.33
N ILE A 232 8.89 -11.76 -8.63
CA ILE A 232 8.13 -12.86 -9.24
C ILE A 232 8.93 -14.17 -9.14
N GLU A 233 10.22 -14.13 -9.49
CA GLU A 233 11.12 -15.29 -9.44
C GLU A 233 11.35 -15.73 -7.99
N HIS A 234 11.50 -14.81 -7.07
CA HIS A 234 11.62 -15.09 -5.64
C HIS A 234 10.38 -15.82 -5.11
N LEU A 235 9.17 -15.31 -5.38
CA LEU A 235 7.93 -15.95 -4.95
C LEU A 235 7.74 -17.35 -5.56
N VAL A 236 8.20 -17.57 -6.80
CA VAL A 236 8.23 -18.92 -7.41
C VAL A 236 9.21 -19.82 -6.69
N ALA A 237 10.43 -19.35 -6.41
CA ALA A 237 11.46 -20.12 -5.70
C ALA A 237 11.06 -20.43 -4.25
N ALA A 238 10.39 -19.52 -3.56
CA ALA A 238 9.82 -19.73 -2.22
C ALA A 238 8.58 -20.65 -2.21
N GLY A 239 8.07 -21.07 -3.39
CA GLY A 239 6.88 -21.90 -3.50
C GLY A 239 5.56 -21.14 -3.32
N TYR A 240 5.60 -19.82 -3.26
CA TYR A 240 4.42 -18.97 -3.08
C TYR A 240 3.67 -18.64 -4.37
N LEU A 241 4.29 -18.83 -5.53
CA LEU A 241 3.67 -18.54 -6.82
C LEU A 241 3.87 -19.68 -7.80
N THR A 242 2.79 -20.11 -8.47
CA THR A 242 2.81 -21.13 -9.51
C THR A 242 2.29 -20.61 -10.82
N GLY A 243 2.79 -21.15 -11.94
CA GLY A 243 2.35 -20.80 -13.30
C GLY A 243 2.85 -19.45 -13.81
N ALA A 244 3.76 -18.79 -13.10
CA ALA A 244 4.37 -17.55 -13.60
C ALA A 244 5.35 -17.85 -14.75
N PRO A 245 5.42 -16.98 -15.77
CA PRO A 245 6.49 -17.02 -16.77
C PRO A 245 7.80 -16.53 -16.14
N ALA A 246 8.90 -16.57 -16.88
CA ALA A 246 10.13 -15.87 -16.50
C ALA A 246 9.85 -14.36 -16.36
N SER A 247 10.57 -13.66 -15.47
CA SER A 247 10.35 -12.23 -15.20
C SER A 247 10.45 -11.34 -16.45
N GLY A 248 11.29 -11.73 -17.42
CA GLY A 248 11.42 -11.02 -18.70
C GLY A 248 10.20 -11.13 -19.62
N ASP A 249 9.35 -12.13 -19.42
CA ASP A 249 8.12 -12.36 -20.18
C ASP A 249 6.86 -11.90 -19.42
N ALA A 250 7.00 -11.60 -18.13
CA ALA A 250 5.90 -11.11 -17.32
C ALA A 250 5.69 -9.59 -17.54
N PRO A 251 4.44 -9.08 -17.48
CA PRO A 251 4.19 -7.66 -17.61
C PRO A 251 4.91 -6.85 -16.53
N ARG A 252 5.43 -5.69 -16.91
CA ARG A 252 6.13 -4.77 -16.01
C ARG A 252 5.61 -3.35 -16.18
N ALA A 253 5.02 -2.81 -15.14
CA ALA A 253 4.65 -1.40 -15.07
C ALA A 253 5.89 -0.54 -14.76
N PRO A 254 6.00 0.67 -15.31
CA PRO A 254 7.10 1.56 -14.97
C PRO A 254 7.00 2.08 -13.53
N ASP A 255 8.11 2.64 -13.04
CA ASP A 255 8.08 3.58 -11.93
C ASP A 255 7.59 4.93 -12.45
N TRP A 256 6.53 5.47 -11.86
CA TRP A 256 5.94 6.74 -12.27
C TRP A 256 6.89 7.94 -12.07
N THR A 257 7.88 7.80 -11.19
CA THR A 257 8.88 8.84 -10.90
C THR A 257 10.07 8.83 -11.88
N ASP A 258 10.25 7.75 -12.64
CA ASP A 258 11.35 7.63 -13.61
C ASP A 258 11.09 8.53 -14.83
N THR A 259 11.76 9.69 -14.86
CA THR A 259 11.62 10.68 -15.94
C THR A 259 12.20 10.22 -17.29
N SER A 260 12.90 9.10 -17.34
CA SER A 260 13.34 8.49 -18.61
C SER A 260 12.20 7.78 -19.34
N VAL A 261 11.10 7.48 -18.64
CA VAL A 261 9.88 6.87 -19.18
C VAL A 261 8.95 7.95 -19.76
N PRO A 262 8.32 7.73 -20.92
CA PRO A 262 7.38 8.70 -21.51
C PRO A 262 6.29 9.12 -20.52
N VAL A 263 5.94 10.41 -20.52
CA VAL A 263 4.96 11.01 -19.60
C VAL A 263 3.60 10.30 -19.61
N GLU A 264 3.12 9.87 -20.78
CA GLU A 264 1.87 9.10 -20.88
C GLU A 264 1.95 7.77 -20.13
N ALA A 265 3.05 7.02 -20.25
CA ALA A 265 3.21 5.75 -19.57
C ALA A 265 3.27 5.95 -18.03
N ARG A 266 3.94 7.00 -17.57
CA ARG A 266 4.01 7.40 -16.15
C ARG A 266 2.63 7.83 -15.62
N ALA A 267 1.89 8.64 -16.37
CA ALA A 267 0.53 9.06 -16.03
C ALA A 267 -0.43 7.86 -15.95
N ARG A 268 -0.38 6.97 -16.94
CA ARG A 268 -1.26 5.79 -16.98
C ARG A 268 -0.98 4.82 -15.83
N VAL A 269 0.27 4.55 -15.49
CA VAL A 269 0.58 3.65 -14.37
C VAL A 269 0.18 4.27 -13.02
N TRP A 270 0.31 5.59 -12.88
CA TRP A 270 -0.17 6.28 -11.69
C TRP A 270 -1.71 6.19 -11.56
N LEU A 271 -2.45 6.38 -12.66
CA LEU A 271 -3.90 6.21 -12.71
C LEU A 271 -4.33 4.75 -12.48
N ASP A 272 -3.57 3.78 -12.99
CA ASP A 272 -3.82 2.35 -12.75
C ASP A 272 -3.83 2.04 -11.25
N ILE A 273 -2.75 2.34 -10.54
CA ILE A 273 -2.63 1.95 -9.12
C ILE A 273 -3.52 2.77 -8.20
N ASN A 274 -3.79 4.06 -8.52
CA ASN A 274 -4.52 4.96 -7.64
C ASN A 274 -6.02 5.04 -7.94
N CYS A 275 -6.48 4.72 -9.16
CA CYS A 275 -7.84 4.99 -9.61
C CYS A 275 -8.55 3.78 -10.21
N ALA A 276 -7.83 2.91 -10.93
CA ALA A 276 -8.44 1.85 -11.73
C ALA A 276 -9.17 0.79 -10.90
N HIS A 277 -8.81 0.58 -9.63
CA HIS A 277 -9.53 -0.36 -8.76
C HIS A 277 -10.99 0.03 -8.53
N CYS A 278 -11.34 1.34 -8.67
CA CYS A 278 -12.71 1.83 -8.68
C CYS A 278 -13.19 2.13 -10.11
N HIS A 279 -12.35 2.76 -10.94
CA HIS A 279 -12.66 3.22 -12.29
C HIS A 279 -12.31 2.16 -13.34
N ASN A 280 -13.10 1.08 -13.39
CA ASN A 280 -13.05 0.01 -14.38
C ASN A 280 -14.48 -0.49 -14.65
N PRO A 281 -14.73 -1.30 -15.72
CA PRO A 281 -16.09 -1.71 -16.10
C PRO A 281 -16.85 -2.52 -15.07
N ALA A 282 -16.20 -3.09 -14.05
CA ALA A 282 -16.82 -3.86 -12.98
C ALA A 282 -16.74 -3.17 -11.61
N GLY A 283 -15.95 -2.10 -11.49
CA GLY A 283 -15.62 -1.44 -10.24
C GLY A 283 -16.75 -0.60 -9.64
N PRO A 284 -16.57 -0.09 -8.41
CA PRO A 284 -17.57 0.73 -7.73
C PRO A 284 -17.98 2.00 -8.48
N ALA A 285 -17.10 2.52 -9.34
CA ALA A 285 -17.35 3.70 -10.18
C ALA A 285 -17.72 3.36 -11.63
N ASP A 286 -18.18 2.13 -11.92
CA ASP A 286 -18.54 1.65 -13.27
C ASP A 286 -19.57 2.56 -13.97
N THR A 287 -20.55 3.09 -13.20
CA THR A 287 -21.60 3.97 -13.71
C THR A 287 -21.07 5.30 -14.24
N SER A 288 -19.87 5.72 -13.84
CA SER A 288 -19.23 6.92 -14.39
C SER A 288 -18.87 6.74 -15.86
N GLY A 289 -18.68 5.50 -16.32
CA GLY A 289 -18.15 5.18 -17.65
C GLY A 289 -16.73 5.70 -17.90
N LEU A 290 -16.03 6.13 -16.83
CA LEU A 290 -14.62 6.48 -16.83
C LEU A 290 -13.82 5.27 -16.37
N TYR A 291 -12.97 4.73 -17.25
CA TYR A 291 -12.18 3.52 -17.02
C TYR A 291 -10.70 3.84 -17.16
N LEU A 292 -9.96 3.68 -16.07
CA LEU A 292 -8.56 4.08 -15.94
C LEU A 292 -7.62 2.87 -15.82
N ASP A 293 -8.15 1.68 -16.10
CA ASP A 293 -7.36 0.44 -16.12
C ASP A 293 -6.41 0.41 -17.34
N PRO A 294 -5.30 -0.36 -17.25
CA PRO A 294 -4.28 -0.37 -18.31
C PRO A 294 -4.79 -0.83 -19.67
N GLY A 295 -5.83 -1.67 -19.71
CA GLY A 295 -6.41 -2.22 -20.93
C GLY A 295 -7.32 -1.25 -21.65
N THR A 296 -7.77 -0.16 -21.00
CA THR A 296 -8.67 0.81 -21.62
C THR A 296 -7.91 1.68 -22.66
N PRO A 297 -8.33 1.67 -23.95
CA PRO A 297 -7.72 2.53 -24.96
C PRO A 297 -7.94 4.01 -24.69
N MET A 298 -7.00 4.84 -25.16
CA MET A 298 -7.18 6.29 -25.14
C MET A 298 -8.42 6.69 -25.96
N GLY A 299 -9.36 7.37 -25.33
CA GLY A 299 -10.64 7.74 -25.94
C GLY A 299 -11.67 8.16 -24.89
N PRO A 300 -12.97 8.23 -25.25
CA PRO A 300 -14.02 8.67 -24.33
C PRO A 300 -14.11 7.82 -23.05
N ASN A 301 -13.94 6.51 -23.12
CA ASN A 301 -13.96 5.68 -21.90
C ASN A 301 -12.77 5.93 -20.97
N PHE A 302 -11.63 6.39 -21.51
CA PHE A 302 -10.48 6.84 -20.71
C PHE A 302 -10.63 8.30 -20.24
N GLY A 303 -11.73 8.96 -20.56
CA GLY A 303 -12.05 10.31 -20.13
C GLY A 303 -11.85 11.43 -21.17
N LEU A 304 -11.23 11.15 -22.34
CA LEU A 304 -11.00 12.17 -23.33
C LEU A 304 -12.32 12.69 -23.91
N CYS A 305 -12.54 14.00 -23.76
CA CYS A 305 -13.77 14.68 -24.19
C CYS A 305 -15.05 14.02 -23.67
N LYS A 306 -14.95 13.28 -22.58
CA LYS A 306 -16.08 12.57 -21.98
C LYS A 306 -16.85 13.50 -21.07
N VAL A 307 -18.13 13.65 -21.33
CA VAL A 307 -19.05 14.34 -20.42
C VAL A 307 -19.26 13.46 -19.16
N PRO A 308 -19.12 14.02 -17.96
CA PRO A 308 -19.29 13.25 -16.73
C PRO A 308 -20.71 12.77 -16.56
N ILE A 309 -20.90 11.60 -15.97
CA ILE A 309 -22.19 11.06 -15.58
C ILE A 309 -22.38 11.29 -14.08
N ALA A 310 -23.39 12.08 -13.70
CA ALA A 310 -23.77 12.31 -12.32
C ALA A 310 -22.64 12.90 -11.41
N ALA A 311 -21.71 13.69 -11.96
CA ALA A 311 -20.63 14.29 -11.18
C ALA A 311 -21.09 15.37 -10.18
N GLY A 312 -22.27 15.97 -10.39
CA GLY A 312 -22.80 17.01 -9.52
C GLY A 312 -21.79 18.14 -9.26
N PRO A 313 -21.56 18.57 -7.99
CA PRO A 313 -20.54 19.56 -7.63
C PRO A 313 -19.12 19.13 -8.01
N GLY A 314 -18.86 17.83 -8.12
CA GLY A 314 -17.57 17.27 -8.52
C GLY A 314 -17.14 17.61 -9.95
N SER A 315 -18.02 18.15 -10.79
CA SER A 315 -17.65 18.69 -12.10
C SER A 315 -16.92 20.04 -12.02
N GLY A 316 -17.06 20.79 -10.92
CA GLY A 316 -16.50 22.14 -10.79
C GLY A 316 -17.02 23.14 -11.84
N GLY A 317 -18.07 22.78 -12.59
CA GLY A 317 -18.54 23.54 -13.75
C GLY A 317 -17.81 23.22 -15.06
N HIS A 318 -16.82 22.32 -15.03
CA HIS A 318 -16.12 21.82 -16.21
C HIS A 318 -17.01 20.84 -16.99
N ARG A 319 -16.77 20.76 -18.31
CA ARG A 319 -17.64 20.00 -19.21
C ARG A 319 -17.18 18.56 -19.41
N PHE A 320 -15.88 18.30 -19.35
CA PHE A 320 -15.30 17.02 -19.73
C PHE A 320 -14.35 16.48 -18.64
N ASP A 321 -14.26 15.15 -18.58
CA ASP A 321 -13.37 14.47 -17.62
C ASP A 321 -11.89 14.80 -17.92
N ILE A 322 -11.47 14.77 -19.19
CA ILE A 322 -10.16 15.19 -19.66
C ILE A 322 -10.32 16.02 -20.93
N VAL A 323 -9.75 17.24 -20.95
CA VAL A 323 -9.71 18.14 -22.10
C VAL A 323 -8.29 18.15 -22.68
N PRO A 324 -8.05 17.57 -23.85
CA PRO A 324 -6.72 17.58 -24.47
C PRO A 324 -6.14 19.01 -24.56
N GLY A 325 -4.88 19.17 -24.15
CA GLY A 325 -4.18 20.44 -24.11
C GLY A 325 -4.58 21.40 -22.96
N ASN A 326 -5.66 21.09 -22.20
CA ASN A 326 -6.22 22.02 -21.20
C ASN A 326 -6.46 21.33 -19.84
N PRO A 327 -5.43 21.11 -19.03
CA PRO A 327 -5.59 20.51 -17.70
C PRO A 327 -6.50 21.31 -16.77
N ASP A 328 -6.50 22.65 -16.86
CA ASP A 328 -7.34 23.52 -16.01
C ASP A 328 -8.85 23.38 -16.30
N GLU A 329 -9.22 22.89 -17.47
CA GLU A 329 -10.61 22.63 -17.87
C GLU A 329 -11.02 21.17 -17.64
N SER A 330 -10.10 20.32 -17.13
CA SER A 330 -10.29 18.90 -16.92
C SER A 330 -10.83 18.59 -15.52
N ILE A 331 -11.96 17.90 -15.43
CA ILE A 331 -12.57 17.48 -14.14
C ILE A 331 -11.59 16.60 -13.35
N LEU A 332 -10.80 15.77 -14.01
CA LEU A 332 -9.79 14.92 -13.37
C LEU A 332 -8.87 15.76 -12.47
N ILE A 333 -8.28 16.83 -13.01
CA ILE A 333 -7.37 17.71 -12.27
C ILE A 333 -8.12 18.44 -11.15
N PHE A 334 -9.27 19.02 -11.47
CA PHE A 334 -10.09 19.74 -10.48
C PHE A 334 -10.41 18.87 -9.25
N ARG A 335 -10.77 17.60 -9.45
CA ARG A 335 -11.07 16.68 -8.36
C ARG A 335 -9.83 16.23 -7.59
N MET A 336 -8.69 16.07 -8.26
CA MET A 336 -7.44 15.70 -7.61
C MET A 336 -6.87 16.82 -6.73
N GLU A 337 -7.01 18.07 -7.15
CA GLU A 337 -6.59 19.25 -6.38
C GLU A 337 -7.55 19.60 -5.23
N SER A 338 -8.78 19.08 -5.25
CA SER A 338 -9.76 19.38 -4.20
C SER A 338 -9.48 18.58 -2.93
N LEU A 339 -9.64 19.21 -1.77
CA LEU A 339 -9.69 18.58 -0.44
C LEU A 339 -11.11 18.54 0.14
N ARG A 340 -12.10 18.99 -0.61
CA ARG A 340 -13.50 18.92 -0.19
C ARG A 340 -14.00 17.47 -0.33
N PRO A 341 -14.56 16.86 0.75
CA PRO A 341 -14.98 15.45 0.73
C PRO A 341 -16.06 15.13 -0.31
N ASP A 342 -16.86 16.13 -0.73
CA ASP A 342 -17.92 15.96 -1.74
C ASP A 342 -17.41 16.16 -3.19
N ILE A 343 -16.14 16.49 -3.37
CA ILE A 343 -15.50 16.78 -4.66
C ILE A 343 -14.28 15.90 -4.91
N MET A 344 -13.42 15.75 -3.89
CA MET A 344 -12.09 15.18 -4.04
C MET A 344 -12.12 13.75 -4.63
N MET A 345 -11.06 13.39 -5.37
CA MET A 345 -10.73 12.02 -5.79
C MET A 345 -9.26 11.73 -5.47
N PRO A 346 -8.94 10.54 -4.92
CA PRO A 346 -9.88 9.54 -4.35
C PRO A 346 -10.74 10.10 -3.20
N GLU A 347 -11.92 9.53 -3.01
CA GLU A 347 -12.87 9.95 -1.95
C GLU A 347 -12.39 9.55 -0.54
N LEU A 348 -11.51 8.54 -0.46
CA LEU A 348 -10.95 7.99 0.78
C LEU A 348 -9.43 7.80 0.63
N GLY A 349 -8.74 7.81 1.77
CA GLY A 349 -7.32 7.45 1.84
C GLY A 349 -6.36 8.61 1.58
N ARG A 350 -6.86 9.85 1.52
CA ARG A 350 -6.03 11.05 1.52
C ARG A 350 -6.71 12.22 2.23
N SER A 351 -5.91 13.08 2.82
CA SER A 351 -6.29 14.37 3.38
C SER A 351 -5.47 15.53 2.80
N VAL A 352 -4.44 15.22 2.03
CA VAL A 352 -3.59 16.19 1.32
C VAL A 352 -3.61 15.95 -0.19
N VAL A 353 -3.19 16.93 -0.96
CA VAL A 353 -2.96 16.80 -2.41
C VAL A 353 -1.60 16.14 -2.63
N HIS A 354 -1.50 15.29 -3.62
CA HIS A 354 -0.22 14.75 -4.09
C HIS A 354 0.27 15.60 -5.27
N ASP A 355 0.96 16.68 -4.96
CA ASP A 355 1.30 17.73 -5.92
C ASP A 355 2.12 17.21 -7.10
N GLU A 356 3.04 16.26 -6.87
CA GLU A 356 3.88 15.68 -7.93
C GLU A 356 3.04 14.88 -8.93
N SER A 357 2.02 14.17 -8.47
CA SER A 357 1.13 13.44 -9.37
C SER A 357 0.18 14.37 -10.13
N VAL A 358 -0.28 15.43 -9.49
CA VAL A 358 -1.04 16.49 -10.18
C VAL A 358 -0.18 17.12 -11.25
N ALA A 359 1.08 17.46 -10.96
CA ALA A 359 2.02 18.00 -11.93
C ALA A 359 2.25 17.05 -13.11
N LEU A 360 2.46 15.75 -12.84
CA LEU A 360 2.59 14.73 -13.88
C LEU A 360 1.36 14.66 -14.79
N LEU A 361 0.16 14.63 -14.22
CA LEU A 361 -1.08 14.53 -15.00
C LEU A 361 -1.38 15.82 -15.77
N ARG A 362 -1.03 16.98 -15.23
CA ARG A 362 -1.09 18.26 -15.92
C ARG A 362 -0.14 18.29 -17.13
N GLU A 363 1.10 17.83 -16.97
CA GLU A 363 2.09 17.69 -18.04
C GLU A 363 1.56 16.78 -19.15
N TRP A 364 1.07 15.59 -18.75
CA TRP A 364 0.49 14.63 -19.70
C TRP A 364 -0.68 15.21 -20.46
N ILE A 365 -1.69 15.81 -19.79
CA ILE A 365 -2.89 16.38 -20.43
C ILE A 365 -2.50 17.53 -21.37
N SER A 366 -1.53 18.39 -20.95
CA SER A 366 -1.05 19.50 -21.79
C SER A 366 -0.42 19.04 -23.09
N GLY A 367 0.16 17.83 -23.11
CA GLY A 367 0.76 17.23 -24.30
C GLY A 367 -0.22 16.46 -25.19
N LEU A 368 -1.49 16.30 -24.78
CA LEU A 368 -2.48 15.61 -25.60
C LEU A 368 -2.97 16.49 -26.74
N GLU A 369 -3.08 15.88 -27.92
CA GLU A 369 -3.67 16.54 -29.10
C GLU A 369 -5.16 16.20 -29.23
N GLY A 370 -5.95 17.15 -29.68
CA GLY A 370 -7.38 16.98 -29.90
C GLY A 370 -8.21 18.20 -29.55
N ASP A 371 -9.49 18.16 -29.91
CA ASP A 371 -10.49 19.17 -29.56
C ASP A 371 -11.78 18.48 -29.14
N CYS A 372 -12.39 18.99 -28.09
CA CYS A 372 -13.68 18.51 -27.56
C CYS A 372 -14.87 19.31 -28.14
N SER A 373 -14.89 19.50 -29.45
CA SER A 373 -15.96 20.22 -30.16
C SER A 373 -17.32 19.51 -30.14
#